data_68d806c44821d6ec1fb150262f3f6c74
#
_entry.id   68d806c44821d6ec1fb150262f3f6c74
#
_cell.length_a   1.000
_cell.length_b   1.000
_cell.length_c   1.000
_cell.angle_alpha   90.00
_cell.angle_beta   90.00
_cell.angle_gamma   90.00
#
_symmetry.space_group_name_H-M   'P 1'
#
loop_
_entity.id
_entity.type
_entity.pdbx_description
1 polymer ?
#
loop_
_entity_poly.entity_id
_entity_poly.type
_entity_poly.pdbx_seq_one_letter_code
_entity_poly.pdbx_strand_id
1 'polypeptide(L)'
;SFGHKHLFQKINAEQTLNQDENLAWERVINRFRSCCQIAQEHDVGLLIDAEEYNMQIVVDQLVLDLMRVFNTSKAVVYNTVQLYLVDGNHRLQQMHSQATKEGFYLGLKLVRGAYMEKERKIAQKQGLPSPICPTKVETDVNFNTGVSYCLKHLDKMAVVLGSHNEDSVIQAIEILNRHEIAHNDHRVWFSQLLGMSDHMSFTLANKGYNVVKFVPFGPMNKLAPYLARRAEENTAIAGQTTRELTRLQRELKRRALTNEQ
;
A
#
# COMPACT_ATOMS: atom_id res chain seq x y z
N SER A 1 -3.03 -17.19 0.44
CA SER A 1 -4.15 -16.51 1.10
C SER A 1 -4.32 -17.03 2.50
N PHE A 2 -4.51 -16.13 3.46
CA PHE A 2 -4.65 -16.49 4.88
C PHE A 2 -6.01 -17.13 5.22
N GLY A 3 -7.00 -17.05 4.34
CA GLY A 3 -8.32 -17.64 4.53
C GLY A 3 -9.13 -17.75 3.25
N HIS A 4 -10.30 -18.34 3.35
CA HIS A 4 -11.25 -18.44 2.24
C HIS A 4 -12.04 -17.14 2.10
N LYS A 5 -12.16 -16.62 0.88
CA LYS A 5 -12.90 -15.38 0.56
C LYS A 5 -14.32 -15.36 1.15
N HIS A 6 -15.03 -16.46 1.03
CA HIS A 6 -16.39 -16.63 1.57
C HIS A 6 -16.48 -16.31 3.08
N LEU A 7 -15.47 -16.68 3.88
CA LEU A 7 -15.45 -16.44 5.32
C LEU A 7 -15.41 -14.94 5.63
N PHE A 8 -14.54 -14.19 4.93
CA PHE A 8 -14.47 -12.73 5.08
C PHE A 8 -15.77 -12.05 4.65
N GLN A 9 -16.40 -12.54 3.58
CA GLN A 9 -17.67 -11.99 3.11
C GLN A 9 -18.81 -12.21 4.12
N LYS A 10 -18.89 -13.39 4.74
CA LYS A 10 -19.86 -13.66 5.81
C LYS A 10 -19.68 -12.74 7.01
N ILE A 11 -18.42 -12.57 7.46
CA ILE A 11 -18.10 -11.70 8.60
C ILE A 11 -18.46 -10.26 8.27
N ASN A 12 -18.10 -9.79 7.07
CA ASN A 12 -18.43 -8.44 6.62
C ASN A 12 -19.94 -8.18 6.53
N ALA A 13 -20.70 -9.22 6.24
CA ALA A 13 -22.18 -9.19 6.20
C ALA A 13 -22.84 -9.47 7.57
N GLU A 14 -22.04 -9.49 8.65
CA GLU A 14 -22.49 -9.77 10.02
C GLU A 14 -23.29 -11.09 10.17
N GLN A 15 -23.02 -12.06 9.28
CA GLN A 15 -23.67 -13.37 9.30
C GLN A 15 -23.06 -14.27 10.38
N THR A 16 -23.90 -15.05 11.05
CA THR A 16 -23.46 -16.02 12.03
C THR A 16 -22.62 -17.12 11.38
N LEU A 17 -21.43 -17.34 11.92
CA LEU A 17 -20.55 -18.41 11.52
C LEU A 17 -20.96 -19.71 12.22
N ASN A 18 -20.95 -20.82 11.49
CA ASN A 18 -21.07 -22.14 12.10
C ASN A 18 -19.77 -22.55 12.83
N GLN A 19 -19.78 -23.71 13.49
CA GLN A 19 -18.64 -24.17 14.29
C GLN A 19 -17.35 -24.31 13.46
N ASP A 20 -17.43 -24.91 12.27
CA ASP A 20 -16.27 -25.10 11.38
C ASP A 20 -15.73 -23.77 10.84
N GLU A 21 -16.62 -22.83 10.53
CA GLU A 21 -16.29 -21.48 10.09
C GLU A 21 -15.61 -20.66 11.20
N ASN A 22 -16.08 -20.78 12.45
CA ASN A 22 -15.42 -20.17 13.61
C ASN A 22 -14.00 -20.72 13.79
N LEU A 23 -13.83 -22.03 13.76
CA LEU A 23 -12.50 -22.65 13.81
C LEU A 23 -11.60 -22.23 12.64
N ALA A 24 -12.18 -22.06 11.46
CA ALA A 24 -11.44 -21.55 10.30
C ALA A 24 -11.02 -20.10 10.50
N TRP A 25 -11.87 -19.26 11.09
CA TRP A 25 -11.56 -17.86 11.40
C TRP A 25 -10.47 -17.73 12.47
N GLU A 26 -10.55 -18.50 13.54
CA GLU A 26 -9.50 -18.58 14.55
C GLU A 26 -8.14 -18.95 13.93
N ARG A 27 -8.11 -19.92 13.00
CA ARG A 27 -6.90 -20.26 12.26
C ARG A 27 -6.37 -19.10 11.40
N VAL A 28 -7.26 -18.27 10.84
CA VAL A 28 -6.84 -17.03 10.13
C VAL A 28 -6.17 -16.08 11.09
N ILE A 29 -6.82 -15.73 12.20
CA ILE A 29 -6.29 -14.82 13.22
C ILE A 29 -4.93 -15.32 13.73
N ASN A 30 -4.82 -16.60 14.06
CA ASN A 30 -3.58 -17.17 14.58
C ASN A 30 -2.42 -17.11 13.58
N ARG A 31 -2.68 -17.31 12.26
CA ARG A 31 -1.65 -17.15 11.22
C ARG A 31 -1.15 -15.69 11.12
N PHE A 32 -2.06 -14.73 11.14
CA PHE A 32 -1.68 -13.32 11.16
C PHE A 32 -0.86 -12.97 12.41
N ARG A 33 -1.33 -13.40 13.58
CA ARG A 33 -0.63 -13.17 14.86
C ARG A 33 0.78 -13.77 14.85
N SER A 34 0.94 -15.00 14.37
CA SER A 34 2.27 -15.65 14.25
C SER A 34 3.20 -14.87 13.33
N CYS A 35 2.71 -14.37 12.19
CA CYS A 35 3.52 -13.52 11.31
C CYS A 35 3.93 -12.20 11.98
N CYS A 36 3.02 -11.56 12.70
CA CYS A 36 3.30 -10.33 13.45
C CYS A 36 4.33 -10.55 14.56
N GLN A 37 4.21 -11.67 15.28
CA GLN A 37 5.16 -12.02 16.32
C GLN A 37 6.57 -12.20 15.76
N ILE A 38 6.71 -12.99 14.69
CA ILE A 38 8.01 -13.20 14.03
C ILE A 38 8.57 -11.86 13.51
N ALA A 39 7.74 -11.02 12.91
CA ALA A 39 8.14 -9.70 12.43
C ALA A 39 8.67 -8.82 13.57
N GLN A 40 8.01 -8.82 14.73
CA GLN A 40 8.42 -8.08 15.91
C GLN A 40 9.73 -8.61 16.50
N GLU A 41 9.88 -9.95 16.63
CA GLU A 41 11.08 -10.61 17.15
C GLU A 41 12.33 -10.30 16.30
N HIS A 42 12.15 -10.16 14.99
CA HIS A 42 13.24 -9.86 14.04
C HIS A 42 13.36 -8.39 13.67
N ASP A 43 12.57 -7.52 14.27
CA ASP A 43 12.53 -6.07 13.99
C ASP A 43 12.32 -5.74 12.51
N VAL A 44 11.40 -6.47 11.86
CA VAL A 44 11.06 -6.31 10.44
C VAL A 44 9.62 -5.81 10.30
N GLY A 45 9.40 -4.80 9.47
CA GLY A 45 8.04 -4.32 9.18
C GLY A 45 7.23 -5.34 8.38
N LEU A 46 6.02 -5.68 8.86
CA LEU A 46 5.07 -6.55 8.20
C LEU A 46 3.96 -5.72 7.54
N LEU A 47 3.91 -5.72 6.20
CA LEU A 47 2.91 -5.00 5.44
C LEU A 47 1.81 -5.98 5.01
N ILE A 48 0.56 -5.71 5.41
CA ILE A 48 -0.62 -6.50 5.05
C ILE A 48 -1.31 -5.80 3.89
N ASP A 49 -1.28 -6.44 2.71
CA ASP A 49 -1.84 -5.87 1.50
C ASP A 49 -3.37 -5.87 1.49
N ALA A 50 -3.95 -4.80 0.94
CA ALA A 50 -5.38 -4.68 0.72
C ALA A 50 -5.84 -5.52 -0.47
N GLU A 51 -7.04 -6.05 -0.35
CA GLU A 51 -7.73 -6.87 -1.34
C GLU A 51 -9.03 -6.19 -1.83
N GLU A 52 -10.03 -6.97 -2.23
CA GLU A 52 -11.31 -6.47 -2.71
C GLU A 52 -12.09 -5.70 -1.62
N TYR A 53 -12.80 -4.65 -2.03
CA TYR A 53 -13.52 -3.73 -1.16
C TYR A 53 -14.45 -4.43 -0.15
N ASN A 54 -15.18 -5.45 -0.61
CA ASN A 54 -16.14 -6.18 0.22
C ASN A 54 -15.50 -7.08 1.31
N MET A 55 -14.19 -7.22 1.31
CA MET A 55 -13.44 -7.95 2.35
C MET A 55 -12.61 -7.01 3.23
N GLN A 56 -12.36 -5.81 2.72
CA GLN A 56 -11.35 -4.91 3.30
C GLN A 56 -11.75 -4.41 4.70
N ILE A 57 -13.03 -4.21 4.97
CA ILE A 57 -13.50 -3.77 6.30
C ILE A 57 -13.08 -4.77 7.38
N VAL A 58 -13.27 -6.06 7.12
CA VAL A 58 -12.89 -7.12 8.06
C VAL A 58 -11.37 -7.21 8.23
N VAL A 59 -10.63 -7.03 7.13
CA VAL A 59 -9.16 -7.03 7.16
C VAL A 59 -8.65 -5.83 7.94
N ASP A 60 -9.21 -4.63 7.71
CA ASP A 60 -8.83 -3.41 8.43
C ASP A 60 -9.02 -3.58 9.93
N GLN A 61 -10.16 -4.11 10.37
CA GLN A 61 -10.42 -4.35 11.79
C GLN A 61 -9.43 -5.36 12.38
N LEU A 62 -9.21 -6.49 11.70
CA LEU A 62 -8.23 -7.49 12.13
C LEU A 62 -6.82 -6.89 12.25
N VAL A 63 -6.41 -6.06 11.30
CA VAL A 63 -5.07 -5.46 11.31
C VAL A 63 -4.96 -4.40 12.42
N LEU A 64 -6.01 -3.62 12.69
CA LEU A 64 -6.03 -2.70 13.83
C LEU A 64 -5.92 -3.46 15.17
N ASP A 65 -6.62 -4.60 15.31
CA ASP A 65 -6.50 -5.46 16.50
C ASP A 65 -5.07 -5.99 16.68
N LEU A 66 -4.39 -6.34 15.60
CA LEU A 66 -2.97 -6.71 15.63
C LEU A 66 -2.06 -5.53 16.00
N MET A 67 -2.32 -4.33 15.46
CA MET A 67 -1.53 -3.15 15.79
C MET A 67 -1.62 -2.78 17.28
N ARG A 68 -2.78 -2.94 17.92
CA ARG A 68 -2.92 -2.75 19.38
C ARG A 68 -1.94 -3.59 20.18
N VAL A 69 -1.64 -4.79 19.71
CA VAL A 69 -0.74 -5.74 20.39
C VAL A 69 0.71 -5.49 20.02
N PHE A 70 1.00 -5.25 18.74
CA PHE A 70 2.36 -5.28 18.21
C PHE A 70 2.96 -3.89 17.96
N ASN A 71 2.14 -2.84 17.82
CA ASN A 71 2.61 -1.48 17.54
C ASN A 71 2.61 -0.58 18.80
N THR A 72 3.10 -1.09 19.91
CA THR A 72 3.06 -0.36 21.21
C THR A 72 4.14 0.71 21.35
N SER A 73 5.31 0.53 20.77
CA SER A 73 6.45 1.46 20.83
C SER A 73 6.81 2.07 19.47
N LYS A 74 6.56 1.35 18.40
CA LYS A 74 6.75 1.76 17.01
C LYS A 74 5.83 0.94 16.10
N ALA A 75 5.68 1.36 14.84
CA ALA A 75 4.97 0.57 13.84
C ALA A 75 5.82 -0.62 13.38
N VAL A 76 5.30 -1.83 13.60
CA VAL A 76 5.82 -3.11 13.08
C VAL A 76 4.83 -3.68 12.07
N VAL A 77 3.54 -3.60 12.38
CA VAL A 77 2.45 -4.06 11.52
C VAL A 77 1.86 -2.87 10.76
N TYR A 78 1.70 -3.03 9.46
CA TYR A 78 1.19 -2.00 8.56
C TYR A 78 -0.05 -2.51 7.83
N ASN A 79 -1.13 -1.72 7.84
CA ASN A 79 -2.28 -1.93 6.97
C ASN A 79 -2.09 -1.22 5.63
N THR A 80 -2.79 -1.66 4.59
CA THR A 80 -2.76 -1.00 3.28
C THR A 80 -4.05 -0.23 3.03
N VAL A 81 -3.93 1.07 2.78
CA VAL A 81 -5.05 1.95 2.42
C VAL A 81 -5.07 2.17 0.92
N GLN A 82 -6.22 1.88 0.30
CA GLN A 82 -6.45 2.05 -1.14
C GLN A 82 -7.11 3.42 -1.38
N LEU A 83 -6.33 4.37 -1.91
CA LEU A 83 -6.77 5.75 -2.09
C LEU A 83 -7.43 6.04 -3.45
N TYR A 84 -7.69 4.99 -4.25
CA TYR A 84 -8.63 5.07 -5.37
C TYR A 84 -10.09 4.96 -4.90
N LEU A 85 -10.32 4.59 -3.63
CA LEU A 85 -11.65 4.56 -3.02
C LEU A 85 -12.10 5.97 -2.65
N VAL A 86 -13.35 6.28 -2.90
CA VAL A 86 -13.97 7.57 -2.57
C VAL A 86 -13.87 7.85 -1.06
N ASP A 87 -14.02 6.83 -0.23
CA ASP A 87 -13.97 6.89 1.23
C ASP A 87 -12.56 6.68 1.81
N GLY A 88 -11.54 6.48 0.97
CA GLY A 88 -10.19 6.08 1.40
C GLY A 88 -9.56 7.02 2.44
N ASN A 89 -9.65 8.33 2.23
CA ASN A 89 -9.14 9.31 3.19
C ASN A 89 -9.96 9.36 4.48
N HIS A 90 -11.27 9.17 4.41
CA HIS A 90 -12.11 9.11 5.61
C HIS A 90 -11.74 7.91 6.49
N ARG A 91 -11.60 6.73 5.90
CA ARG A 91 -11.16 5.51 6.59
C ARG A 91 -9.76 5.66 7.21
N LEU A 92 -8.83 6.29 6.49
CA LEU A 92 -7.50 6.61 7.01
C LEU A 92 -7.58 7.47 8.28
N GLN A 93 -8.40 8.54 8.26
CA GLN A 93 -8.57 9.43 9.40
C GLN A 93 -9.27 8.73 10.58
N GLN A 94 -10.22 7.85 10.32
CA GLN A 94 -10.86 7.03 11.36
C GLN A 94 -9.84 6.11 12.05
N MET A 95 -9.01 5.39 11.27
CA MET A 95 -7.95 4.54 11.83
C MET A 95 -6.95 5.35 12.67
N HIS A 96 -6.55 6.55 12.20
CA HIS A 96 -5.67 7.42 12.97
C HIS A 96 -6.30 7.91 14.29
N SER A 97 -7.55 8.35 14.24
CA SER A 97 -8.29 8.76 15.43
C SER A 97 -8.38 7.63 16.46
N GLN A 98 -8.66 6.40 15.99
CA GLN A 98 -8.74 5.22 16.82
C GLN A 98 -7.38 4.87 17.44
N ALA A 99 -6.30 4.85 16.64
CA ALA A 99 -4.94 4.57 17.10
C ALA A 99 -4.49 5.59 18.16
N THR A 100 -4.79 6.87 17.93
CA THR A 100 -4.47 7.95 18.88
C THR A 100 -5.23 7.77 20.19
N LYS A 101 -6.54 7.49 20.13
CA LYS A 101 -7.38 7.29 21.31
C LYS A 101 -6.94 6.07 22.14
N GLU A 102 -6.52 5.01 21.47
CA GLU A 102 -6.13 3.74 22.11
C GLU A 102 -4.63 3.65 22.40
N GLY A 103 -3.82 4.60 21.94
CA GLY A 103 -2.42 4.77 22.34
C GLY A 103 -1.40 3.89 21.60
N PHE A 104 -1.75 3.31 20.45
CA PHE A 104 -0.82 2.51 19.63
C PHE A 104 -0.33 3.29 18.40
N TYR A 105 0.77 2.80 17.77
CA TYR A 105 1.31 3.40 16.55
C TYR A 105 0.60 2.84 15.31
N LEU A 106 0.17 3.73 14.41
CA LEU A 106 -0.49 3.38 13.17
C LEU A 106 0.54 3.19 12.05
N GLY A 107 0.75 1.96 11.59
CA GLY A 107 1.54 1.65 10.39
C GLY A 107 0.64 1.62 9.15
N LEU A 108 0.92 2.42 8.12
CA LEU A 108 0.14 2.44 6.89
C LEU A 108 1.01 2.30 5.65
N LYS A 109 0.55 1.50 4.69
CA LYS A 109 0.99 1.52 3.31
C LYS A 109 -0.08 2.20 2.47
N LEU A 110 0.29 3.28 1.79
CA LEU A 110 -0.62 4.00 0.91
C LEU A 110 -0.42 3.53 -0.53
N VAL A 111 -1.50 3.13 -1.17
CA VAL A 111 -1.54 2.74 -2.58
C VAL A 111 -2.74 3.39 -3.27
N ARG A 112 -2.71 3.50 -4.61
CA ARG A 112 -3.92 3.84 -5.34
C ARG A 112 -4.92 2.70 -5.24
N GLY A 113 -4.56 1.52 -5.70
CA GLY A 113 -5.36 0.29 -5.65
C GLY A 113 -5.21 -0.53 -6.93
N ALA A 114 -5.56 -1.81 -6.88
CA ALA A 114 -5.29 -2.77 -7.96
C ALA A 114 -6.55 -3.41 -8.56
N TYR A 115 -7.75 -3.12 -8.05
CA TYR A 115 -8.98 -3.83 -8.44
C TYR A 115 -10.04 -2.93 -9.10
N MET A 116 -9.65 -1.78 -9.63
CA MET A 116 -10.55 -0.74 -10.14
C MET A 116 -11.64 -1.28 -11.07
N GLU A 117 -11.25 -1.98 -12.12
CA GLU A 117 -12.21 -2.50 -13.12
C GLU A 117 -13.14 -3.57 -12.52
N LYS A 118 -12.60 -4.39 -11.61
CA LYS A 118 -13.36 -5.43 -10.93
C LYS A 118 -14.41 -4.82 -10.01
N GLU A 119 -14.05 -3.84 -9.20
CA GLU A 119 -14.95 -3.14 -8.28
C GLU A 119 -16.05 -2.39 -9.03
N ARG A 120 -15.72 -1.70 -10.12
CA ARG A 120 -16.70 -1.03 -10.98
C ARG A 120 -17.71 -2.02 -11.56
N LYS A 121 -17.25 -3.18 -12.06
CA LYS A 121 -18.12 -4.23 -12.60
C LYS A 121 -19.01 -4.85 -11.52
N ILE A 122 -18.52 -5.03 -10.31
CA ILE A 122 -19.31 -5.53 -9.18
C ILE A 122 -20.40 -4.54 -8.82
N ALA A 123 -20.05 -3.27 -8.64
CA ALA A 123 -21.01 -2.19 -8.33
C ALA A 123 -22.11 -2.09 -9.40
N GLN A 124 -21.74 -2.10 -10.68
CA GLN A 124 -22.68 -2.07 -11.79
C GLN A 124 -23.66 -3.26 -11.78
N LYS A 125 -23.15 -4.48 -11.54
CA LYS A 125 -24.01 -5.69 -11.46
C LYS A 125 -24.97 -5.65 -10.29
N GLN A 126 -24.62 -4.97 -9.20
CA GLN A 126 -25.45 -4.83 -8.02
C GLN A 126 -26.36 -3.59 -8.05
N GLY A 127 -26.27 -2.76 -9.08
CA GLY A 127 -27.02 -1.49 -9.12
C GLY A 127 -26.58 -0.49 -8.04
N LEU A 128 -25.35 -0.61 -7.54
CA LEU A 128 -24.78 0.25 -6.48
C LEU A 128 -23.84 1.30 -7.05
N PRO A 129 -23.66 2.44 -6.38
CA PRO A 129 -22.60 3.39 -6.71
C PRO A 129 -21.23 2.71 -6.66
N SER A 130 -20.34 3.07 -7.60
CA SER A 130 -18.97 2.56 -7.56
C SER A 130 -18.21 3.10 -6.34
N PRO A 131 -17.51 2.26 -5.58
CA PRO A 131 -16.66 2.73 -4.49
C PRO A 131 -15.37 3.42 -4.99
N ILE A 132 -15.11 3.35 -6.30
CA ILE A 132 -13.88 3.89 -6.93
C ILE A 132 -14.10 5.33 -7.36
N CYS A 133 -13.11 6.18 -7.18
CA CYS A 133 -13.08 7.55 -7.70
C CYS A 133 -13.42 7.55 -9.20
N PRO A 134 -14.28 8.46 -9.67
CA PRO A 134 -14.72 8.53 -11.06
C PRO A 134 -13.55 8.63 -12.04
N THR A 135 -12.55 9.45 -11.73
CA THR A 135 -11.43 9.77 -12.61
C THR A 135 -10.06 9.45 -12.00
N LYS A 136 -9.05 9.33 -12.86
CA LYS A 136 -7.66 9.23 -12.42
C LYS A 136 -7.21 10.47 -11.63
N VAL A 137 -7.65 11.65 -12.04
CA VAL A 137 -7.31 12.92 -11.38
C VAL A 137 -7.81 12.92 -9.93
N GLU A 138 -9.05 12.50 -9.70
CA GLU A 138 -9.59 12.38 -8.34
C GLU A 138 -8.83 11.34 -7.51
N THR A 139 -8.45 10.21 -8.11
CA THR A 139 -7.58 9.22 -7.45
C THR A 139 -6.24 9.81 -7.07
N ASP A 140 -5.62 10.61 -7.95
CA ASP A 140 -4.35 11.27 -7.69
C ASP A 140 -4.48 12.30 -6.55
N VAL A 141 -5.54 13.09 -6.56
CA VAL A 141 -5.87 14.04 -5.47
C VAL A 141 -6.07 13.31 -4.14
N ASN A 142 -6.85 12.23 -4.13
CA ASN A 142 -7.07 11.42 -2.93
C ASN A 142 -5.75 10.83 -2.39
N PHE A 143 -4.93 10.28 -3.26
CA PHE A 143 -3.63 9.72 -2.87
C PHE A 143 -2.73 10.80 -2.26
N ASN A 144 -2.60 11.93 -2.93
CA ASN A 144 -1.75 13.03 -2.47
C ASN A 144 -2.26 13.66 -1.17
N THR A 145 -3.59 13.72 -0.97
CA THR A 145 -4.21 14.14 0.29
C THR A 145 -3.87 13.19 1.43
N GLY A 146 -3.98 11.88 1.21
CA GLY A 146 -3.62 10.87 2.19
C GLY A 146 -2.13 10.90 2.55
N VAL A 147 -1.24 11.06 1.56
CA VAL A 147 0.20 11.24 1.78
C VAL A 147 0.46 12.48 2.65
N SER A 148 -0.11 13.63 2.28
CA SER A 148 0.04 14.87 3.04
C SER A 148 -0.47 14.73 4.47
N TYR A 149 -1.59 14.05 4.65
CA TYR A 149 -2.13 13.79 5.98
C TYR A 149 -1.17 12.95 6.83
N CYS A 150 -0.70 11.81 6.33
CA CYS A 150 0.21 10.92 7.06
C CYS A 150 1.52 11.63 7.43
N LEU A 151 2.13 12.36 6.49
CA LEU A 151 3.41 13.04 6.73
C LEU A 151 3.31 14.17 7.77
N LYS A 152 2.11 14.71 8.02
CA LYS A 152 1.87 15.70 9.07
C LYS A 152 1.60 15.09 10.47
N HIS A 153 1.39 13.78 10.55
CA HIS A 153 1.03 13.08 11.78
C HIS A 153 1.99 11.94 12.13
N LEU A 154 3.28 12.12 11.80
CA LEU A 154 4.31 11.10 12.04
C LEU A 154 4.62 10.84 13.52
N ASP A 155 4.14 11.66 14.43
CA ASP A 155 4.27 11.44 15.88
C ASP A 155 3.69 10.08 16.33
N LYS A 156 2.62 9.62 15.70
CA LYS A 156 1.94 8.35 15.97
C LYS A 156 1.74 7.48 14.73
N MET A 157 2.36 7.86 13.61
CA MET A 157 2.22 7.14 12.34
C MET A 157 3.58 6.78 11.73
N ALA A 158 3.60 5.65 11.00
CA ALA A 158 4.64 5.33 10.04
C ALA A 158 3.99 5.00 8.69
N VAL A 159 4.60 5.43 7.60
CA VAL A 159 3.99 5.35 6.27
C VAL A 159 4.94 4.77 5.22
N VAL A 160 4.41 3.88 4.41
CA VAL A 160 5.05 3.35 3.21
C VAL A 160 4.29 3.86 1.98
N LEU A 161 4.92 4.65 1.14
CA LEU A 161 4.35 5.22 -0.06
C LEU A 161 4.53 4.27 -1.24
N GLY A 162 3.51 3.44 -1.51
CA GLY A 162 3.49 2.48 -2.62
C GLY A 162 3.04 3.13 -3.93
N SER A 163 3.98 3.72 -4.68
CA SER A 163 3.63 4.46 -5.90
C SER A 163 4.74 4.45 -6.96
N HIS A 164 4.33 4.41 -8.23
CA HIS A 164 5.15 4.63 -9.42
C HIS A 164 4.93 6.03 -10.03
N ASN A 165 4.10 6.87 -9.41
CA ASN A 165 3.81 8.22 -9.87
C ASN A 165 4.84 9.20 -9.31
N GLU A 166 5.64 9.78 -10.21
CA GLU A 166 6.72 10.70 -9.86
C GLU A 166 6.22 11.98 -9.21
N ASP A 167 5.13 12.55 -9.72
CA ASP A 167 4.57 13.79 -9.19
C ASP A 167 4.16 13.63 -7.72
N SER A 168 3.56 12.47 -7.37
CA SER A 168 3.22 12.15 -5.98
C SER A 168 4.45 11.97 -5.10
N VAL A 169 5.53 11.38 -5.64
CA VAL A 169 6.79 11.23 -4.89
C VAL A 169 7.47 12.57 -4.70
N ILE A 170 7.51 13.44 -5.73
CA ILE A 170 8.04 14.80 -5.63
C ILE A 170 7.26 15.58 -4.57
N GLN A 171 5.93 15.54 -4.60
CA GLN A 171 5.09 16.21 -3.60
C GLN A 171 5.37 15.70 -2.18
N ALA A 172 5.57 14.39 -1.99
CA ALA A 172 5.94 13.84 -0.69
C ALA A 172 7.30 14.39 -0.21
N ILE A 173 8.30 14.46 -1.09
CA ILE A 173 9.62 15.03 -0.80
C ILE A 173 9.50 16.52 -0.41
N GLU A 174 8.69 17.30 -1.12
CA GLU A 174 8.46 18.71 -0.79
C GLU A 174 7.84 18.87 0.60
N ILE A 175 6.92 17.98 0.99
CA ILE A 175 6.32 17.99 2.32
C ILE A 175 7.38 17.63 3.37
N LEU A 176 8.19 16.58 3.15
CA LEU A 176 9.28 16.19 4.06
C LEU A 176 10.26 17.35 4.28
N ASN A 177 10.69 18.00 3.21
CA ASN A 177 11.62 19.14 3.28
C ASN A 177 11.00 20.33 4.02
N ARG A 178 9.73 20.66 3.74
CA ARG A 178 9.01 21.77 4.39
C ARG A 178 8.85 21.58 5.89
N HIS A 179 8.70 20.34 6.34
CA HIS A 179 8.56 19.98 7.75
C HIS A 179 9.87 19.54 8.39
N GLU A 180 11.01 19.74 7.70
CA GLU A 180 12.37 19.40 8.19
C GLU A 180 12.50 17.92 8.65
N ILE A 181 11.73 17.01 8.01
CA ILE A 181 11.78 15.58 8.30
C ILE A 181 13.02 15.00 7.58
N ALA A 182 13.87 14.29 8.32
CA ALA A 182 15.09 13.69 7.79
C ALA A 182 14.78 12.71 6.64
N HIS A 183 15.63 12.68 5.62
CA HIS A 183 15.47 11.80 4.45
C HIS A 183 15.40 10.32 4.86
N ASN A 184 16.18 9.92 5.86
CA ASN A 184 16.23 8.55 6.39
C ASN A 184 15.34 8.36 7.63
N ASP A 185 14.31 9.20 7.82
CA ASP A 185 13.38 9.00 8.92
C ASP A 185 12.73 7.60 8.81
N HIS A 186 12.93 6.79 9.83
CA HIS A 186 12.50 5.38 9.87
C HIS A 186 10.99 5.18 9.75
N ARG A 187 10.21 6.25 9.92
CA ARG A 187 8.74 6.24 9.79
C ARG A 187 8.27 6.44 8.36
N VAL A 188 9.16 6.82 7.42
CA VAL A 188 8.78 7.13 6.03
C VAL A 188 9.57 6.29 5.04
N TRP A 189 8.87 5.57 4.19
CA TRP A 189 9.44 4.69 3.19
C TRP A 189 8.79 4.90 1.82
N PHE A 190 9.58 4.85 0.76
CA PHE A 190 9.12 4.82 -0.62
C PHE A 190 9.18 3.39 -1.16
N SER A 191 8.10 2.91 -1.74
CA SER A 191 7.99 1.52 -2.21
C SER A 191 7.61 1.45 -3.68
N GLN A 192 8.37 0.69 -4.46
CA GLN A 192 8.10 0.37 -5.85
C GLN A 192 8.20 -1.14 -6.09
N LEU A 193 7.56 -1.61 -7.16
CA LEU A 193 7.69 -3.00 -7.59
C LEU A 193 9.07 -3.25 -8.22
N LEU A 194 9.61 -4.44 -8.03
CA LEU A 194 10.86 -4.83 -8.67
C LEU A 194 10.73 -4.74 -10.20
N GLY A 195 11.74 -4.16 -10.85
CA GLY A 195 11.76 -3.96 -12.31
C GLY A 195 10.89 -2.82 -12.81
N MET A 196 10.29 -2.02 -11.91
CA MET A 196 9.50 -0.85 -12.26
C MET A 196 10.04 0.41 -11.57
N SER A 197 10.08 1.53 -12.30
CA SER A 197 10.51 2.85 -11.78
C SER A 197 11.87 2.82 -11.08
N ASP A 198 12.83 2.05 -11.61
CA ASP A 198 14.16 1.88 -11.01
C ASP A 198 14.92 3.20 -10.95
N HIS A 199 14.77 4.06 -11.97
CA HIS A 199 15.33 5.43 -11.98
C HIS A 199 14.88 6.24 -10.74
N MET A 200 13.63 6.13 -10.33
CA MET A 200 13.09 6.80 -9.15
C MET A 200 13.65 6.16 -7.86
N SER A 201 13.60 4.82 -7.76
CA SER A 201 14.09 4.09 -6.59
C SER A 201 15.56 4.36 -6.31
N PHE A 202 16.43 4.27 -7.33
CA PHE A 202 17.85 4.54 -7.17
C PHE A 202 18.17 6.00 -6.89
N THR A 203 17.41 6.93 -7.49
CA THR A 203 17.60 8.37 -7.22
C THR A 203 17.23 8.70 -5.77
N LEU A 204 16.12 8.16 -5.26
CA LEU A 204 15.72 8.36 -3.87
C LEU A 204 16.74 7.76 -2.90
N ALA A 205 17.16 6.52 -3.12
CA ALA A 205 18.16 5.85 -2.29
C ALA A 205 19.50 6.62 -2.28
N ASN A 206 19.96 7.11 -3.44
CA ASN A 206 21.18 7.90 -3.55
C ASN A 206 21.10 9.25 -2.82
N LYS A 207 19.89 9.77 -2.63
CA LYS A 207 19.65 11.01 -1.84
C LYS A 207 19.40 10.72 -0.35
N GLY A 208 19.54 9.47 0.09
CA GLY A 208 19.42 9.05 1.48
C GLY A 208 17.99 8.78 1.95
N TYR A 209 16.99 8.72 1.07
CA TYR A 209 15.63 8.32 1.44
C TYR A 209 15.54 6.80 1.64
N ASN A 210 14.66 6.37 2.54
CA ASN A 210 14.37 4.95 2.71
C ASN A 210 13.53 4.44 1.53
N VAL A 211 14.07 3.44 0.84
CA VAL A 211 13.44 2.83 -0.34
C VAL A 211 13.35 1.33 -0.17
N VAL A 212 12.22 0.75 -0.52
CA VAL A 212 12.01 -0.69 -0.56
C VAL A 212 11.45 -1.11 -1.92
N LYS A 213 11.97 -2.23 -2.44
CA LYS A 213 11.44 -2.87 -3.65
C LYS A 213 10.62 -4.10 -3.26
N PHE A 214 9.36 -4.13 -3.71
CA PHE A 214 8.55 -5.32 -3.55
C PHE A 214 9.02 -6.40 -4.52
N VAL A 215 9.55 -7.49 -3.97
CA VAL A 215 10.00 -8.67 -4.70
C VAL A 215 8.99 -9.80 -4.48
N PRO A 216 8.23 -10.23 -5.51
CA PRO A 216 7.31 -11.33 -5.34
C PRO A 216 8.07 -12.64 -5.05
N PHE A 217 7.64 -13.35 -4.03
CA PHE A 217 8.20 -14.63 -3.62
C PHE A 217 7.09 -15.64 -3.34
N GLY A 218 7.28 -16.90 -3.76
CA GLY A 218 6.34 -17.97 -3.49
C GLY A 218 6.29 -19.03 -4.59
N PRO A 219 5.38 -20.03 -4.46
CA PRO A 219 5.22 -21.08 -5.47
C PRO A 219 4.77 -20.49 -6.82
N MET A 220 5.25 -21.05 -7.93
CA MET A 220 5.00 -20.54 -9.28
C MET A 220 3.51 -20.41 -9.63
N ASN A 221 2.67 -21.34 -9.19
CA ASN A 221 1.23 -21.29 -9.40
C ASN A 221 0.53 -20.09 -8.72
N LYS A 222 1.18 -19.45 -7.75
CA LYS A 222 0.73 -18.20 -7.10
C LYS A 222 1.40 -16.98 -7.69
N LEU A 223 2.68 -17.10 -8.10
CA LEU A 223 3.43 -16.00 -8.70
C LEU A 223 2.96 -15.67 -10.13
N ALA A 224 2.69 -16.66 -10.95
CA ALA A 224 2.32 -16.45 -12.35
C ALA A 224 1.09 -15.54 -12.51
N PRO A 225 -0.03 -15.71 -11.80
CA PRO A 225 -1.16 -14.79 -11.85
C PRO A 225 -0.84 -13.38 -11.35
N TYR A 226 0.07 -13.26 -10.37
CA TYR A 226 0.53 -11.96 -9.89
C TYR A 226 1.34 -11.22 -10.97
N LEU A 227 2.29 -11.89 -11.61
CA LEU A 227 3.13 -11.33 -12.68
C LEU A 227 2.31 -10.98 -13.91
N ALA A 228 1.31 -11.80 -14.28
CA ALA A 228 0.39 -11.52 -15.38
C ALA A 228 -0.37 -10.20 -15.16
N ARG A 229 -0.92 -9.97 -13.96
CA ARG A 229 -1.58 -8.69 -13.63
C ARG A 229 -0.61 -7.50 -13.72
N ARG A 230 0.64 -7.67 -13.31
CA ARG A 230 1.67 -6.61 -13.47
C ARG A 230 1.96 -6.30 -14.93
N ALA A 231 2.08 -7.33 -15.78
CA ALA A 231 2.25 -7.16 -17.20
C ALA A 231 1.06 -6.42 -17.83
N GLU A 232 -0.17 -6.77 -17.46
CA GLU A 232 -1.40 -6.10 -17.91
C GLU A 232 -1.43 -4.64 -17.43
N GLU A 233 -1.09 -4.35 -16.19
CA GLU A 233 -1.01 -2.98 -15.66
C GLU A 233 0.02 -2.15 -16.41
N ASN A 234 1.20 -2.71 -16.70
CA ASN A 234 2.23 -2.02 -17.47
C ASN A 234 1.80 -1.69 -18.89
N THR A 235 1.02 -2.57 -19.52
CA THR A 235 0.49 -2.33 -20.87
C THR A 235 -0.69 -1.36 -20.85
N ALA A 236 -1.52 -1.38 -19.82
CA ALA A 236 -2.68 -0.50 -19.68
C ALA A 236 -2.28 0.95 -19.30
N ILE A 237 -1.12 1.16 -18.68
CA ILE A 237 -0.55 2.50 -18.43
C ILE A 237 0.19 2.94 -19.72
N ALA A 238 -0.57 3.21 -20.76
CA ALA A 238 -0.04 3.79 -21.99
C ALA A 238 0.78 5.04 -21.67
N GLY A 239 2.09 4.99 -21.90
CA GLY A 239 3.01 6.10 -21.69
C GLY A 239 4.05 5.91 -20.59
N GLN A 240 3.91 5.01 -19.64
CA GLN A 240 4.95 4.81 -18.62
C GLN A 240 6.19 4.14 -19.21
N THR A 241 6.03 3.08 -19.96
CA THR A 241 7.12 2.41 -20.71
C THR A 241 7.78 3.37 -21.70
N THR A 242 7.00 4.22 -22.38
CA THR A 242 7.51 5.24 -23.30
C THR A 242 8.30 6.32 -22.57
N ARG A 243 7.86 6.74 -21.37
CA ARG A 243 8.59 7.72 -20.54
C ARG A 243 9.91 7.14 -20.04
N GLU A 244 9.92 5.92 -19.53
CA GLU A 244 11.15 5.24 -19.09
C GLU A 244 12.14 5.07 -20.24
N LEU A 245 11.67 4.63 -21.42
CA LEU A 245 12.52 4.52 -22.60
C LEU A 245 13.11 5.87 -23.02
N THR A 246 12.30 6.93 -23.04
CA THR A 246 12.75 8.29 -23.38
C THR A 246 13.83 8.78 -22.40
N ARG A 247 13.70 8.46 -21.11
CA ARG A 247 14.70 8.82 -20.09
C ARG A 247 15.99 8.05 -20.24
N LEU A 248 15.89 6.73 -20.48
CA LEU A 248 17.07 5.91 -20.78
C LEU A 248 17.80 6.43 -22.01
N GLN A 249 17.09 6.78 -23.07
CA GLN A 249 17.69 7.38 -24.28
C GLN A 249 18.35 8.74 -24.01
N ARG A 250 17.75 9.59 -23.16
CA ARG A 250 18.36 10.87 -22.75
C ARG A 250 19.63 10.63 -21.94
N GLU A 251 19.61 9.70 -21.01
CA GLU A 251 20.78 9.37 -20.19
C GLU A 251 21.90 8.74 -21.01
N LEU A 252 21.60 7.89 -21.96
CA LEU A 252 22.59 7.35 -22.92
C LEU A 252 23.24 8.48 -23.72
N LYS A 253 22.45 9.42 -24.25
CA LYS A 253 22.97 10.60 -24.94
C LYS A 253 23.87 11.46 -24.04
N ARG A 254 23.43 11.72 -22.80
CA ARG A 254 24.22 12.48 -21.83
C ARG A 254 25.58 11.81 -21.56
N ARG A 255 25.62 10.50 -21.35
CA ARG A 255 26.89 9.75 -21.12
C ARG A 255 27.78 9.75 -22.34
N ALA A 256 27.25 9.62 -23.54
CA ALA A 256 28.02 9.71 -24.76
C ALA A 256 28.75 11.06 -24.87
N LEU A 257 28.03 12.17 -24.60
CA LEU A 257 28.61 13.51 -24.61
C LEU A 257 29.65 13.74 -23.49
N THR A 258 29.59 13.02 -22.38
CA THR A 258 30.55 13.18 -21.27
C THR A 258 31.83 12.32 -21.50
N ASN A 259 31.76 11.29 -22.31
CA ASN A 259 32.90 10.45 -22.66
C ASN A 259 33.72 11.03 -23.82
N GLU A 260 33.27 12.10 -24.46
CA GLU A 260 33.98 12.83 -25.52
C GLU A 260 34.77 14.08 -24.98
N GLN A 261 34.73 14.30 -23.67
CA GLN A 261 35.52 15.28 -22.93
C GLN A 261 36.61 14.61 -22.08
#